data_6fdedd2f9961d4579f3e63f1dc0b2076
#
_entry.id   6fdedd2f9961d4579f3e63f1dc0b2076
#
_cell.length_a   1.000
_cell.length_b   1.000
_cell.length_c   1.000
_cell.angle_alpha   90.00
_cell.angle_beta   90.00
_cell.angle_gamma   90.00
#
_symmetry.space_group_name_H-M   'P 1'
#
loop_
_entity.id
_entity.type
_entity.pdbx_description
1 polymer ?
#
loop_
_entity_poly.entity_id
_entity_poly.type
_entity_poly.pdbx_seq_one_letter_code
_entity_poly.pdbx_strand_id
1 'polypeptide(L)'
;MLHIIVNKQPLKKIMEHKKLKRIEDYDKNLPIVEVYTAVQSEGSRAGYPTVVIRTTGCTHRCYFGEGGWCDSWYTSIHPEKGQYNFNDIIKAYEDNPHIKEMMLTGGSPTMHGALVNELTHFANENDIFITIETEGSHFLPTDYPINLLSISPKFSNSVPVVGVETPQGGITDERMVKQHNKLRLIVTKDEALEILDEIAENVNTCCAITMEPDEVLVLIDKLKSYIE
;
A
#
# COMPACT_ATOMS: atom_id res chain seq x y z
N MET A 1 -10.19 3.30 -2.99
CA MET A 1 -8.97 2.46 -3.03
C MET A 1 -9.14 1.48 -4.16
N LEU A 2 -8.23 1.45 -5.12
CA LEU A 2 -8.31 0.56 -6.28
C LEU A 2 -7.63 -0.77 -5.91
N HIS A 3 -8.33 -1.89 -5.97
CA HIS A 3 -7.76 -3.21 -5.72
C HIS A 3 -7.49 -3.90 -7.06
N ILE A 4 -6.22 -4.06 -7.39
CA ILE A 4 -5.79 -4.79 -8.59
C ILE A 4 -5.43 -6.22 -8.19
N ILE A 5 -6.19 -7.19 -8.68
CA ILE A 5 -5.83 -8.60 -8.57
C ILE A 5 -4.80 -8.89 -9.66
N VAL A 6 -3.54 -9.00 -9.27
CA VAL A 6 -2.45 -9.29 -10.22
C VAL A 6 -2.55 -10.73 -10.70
N ASN A 7 -2.96 -10.94 -11.93
CA ASN A 7 -3.02 -12.26 -12.54
C ASN A 7 -1.61 -12.84 -12.77
N LYS A 8 -1.37 -14.06 -12.34
CA LYS A 8 -0.08 -14.74 -12.15
C LYS A 8 0.82 -14.92 -13.39
N GLN A 9 0.41 -14.56 -14.59
CA GLN A 9 1.14 -14.95 -15.82
C GLN A 9 2.27 -14.01 -16.33
N PRO A 10 2.22 -12.67 -16.23
CA PRO A 10 3.31 -11.84 -16.77
C PRO A 10 4.57 -11.78 -15.91
N LEU A 11 4.46 -12.02 -14.60
CA LEU A 11 5.58 -11.88 -13.66
C LEU A 11 6.67 -12.92 -13.83
N LYS A 12 6.34 -14.13 -14.30
CA LYS A 12 7.29 -15.23 -14.45
C LYS A 12 8.45 -14.91 -15.40
N LYS A 13 8.25 -14.07 -16.40
CA LYS A 13 9.24 -13.73 -17.44
C LYS A 13 10.26 -12.66 -16.99
N ILE A 14 9.93 -11.87 -15.96
CA ILE A 14 10.79 -10.80 -15.41
C ILE A 14 11.70 -11.33 -14.29
N MET A 15 11.31 -12.44 -13.66
CA MET A 15 11.97 -12.98 -12.46
C MET A 15 13.17 -13.90 -12.75
N GLU A 16 13.45 -14.28 -14.00
CA GLU A 16 14.41 -15.35 -14.33
C GLU A 16 15.89 -15.00 -14.13
N HIS A 17 16.28 -13.77 -13.76
CA HIS A 17 17.70 -13.38 -13.82
C HIS A 17 18.30 -12.64 -12.62
N LYS A 18 17.59 -12.44 -11.50
CA LYS A 18 18.19 -11.77 -10.35
C LYS A 18 17.71 -12.38 -9.03
N LYS A 19 18.65 -12.95 -8.26
CA LYS A 19 18.35 -13.39 -6.90
C LYS A 19 17.81 -12.20 -6.09
N LEU A 20 16.59 -12.31 -5.61
CA LEU A 20 15.96 -11.27 -4.82
C LEU A 20 16.62 -11.20 -3.43
N LYS A 21 16.65 -9.99 -2.87
CA LYS A 21 17.19 -9.79 -1.53
C LYS A 21 16.23 -10.35 -0.49
N ARG A 22 16.81 -10.94 0.54
CA ARG A 22 16.12 -11.42 1.74
C ARG A 22 16.73 -10.77 2.98
N ILE A 23 16.08 -10.90 4.11
CA ILE A 23 16.61 -10.51 5.42
C ILE A 23 17.52 -11.62 5.88
N GLU A 24 18.76 -11.28 6.28
CA GLU A 24 19.78 -12.22 6.75
C GLU A 24 19.83 -12.31 8.27
N ASP A 25 19.38 -11.26 8.98
CA ASP A 25 19.47 -11.14 10.42
C ASP A 25 18.08 -10.75 10.98
N TYR A 26 17.42 -11.71 11.60
CA TYR A 26 16.09 -11.57 12.15
C TYR A 26 16.02 -10.81 13.48
N ASP A 27 17.17 -10.63 14.16
CA ASP A 27 17.26 -9.86 15.40
C ASP A 27 17.48 -8.36 15.15
N LYS A 28 17.82 -8.00 13.92
CA LYS A 28 18.04 -6.61 13.53
C LYS A 28 16.73 -5.86 13.37
N ASN A 29 16.65 -4.66 13.94
CA ASN A 29 15.50 -3.77 13.73
C ASN A 29 15.32 -3.44 12.24
N LEU A 30 14.11 -3.63 11.78
CA LEU A 30 13.60 -3.37 10.44
C LEU A 30 12.91 -1.99 10.38
N PRO A 31 12.60 -1.48 9.20
CA PRO A 31 11.81 -0.26 9.06
C PRO A 31 10.33 -0.50 9.39
N ILE A 32 10.07 -1.03 10.59
CA ILE A 32 8.74 -1.37 11.10
C ILE A 32 8.49 -0.58 12.38
N VAL A 33 7.40 0.17 12.44
CA VAL A 33 7.02 0.99 13.60
C VAL A 33 5.93 0.37 14.44
N GLU A 34 5.12 -0.52 13.86
CA GLU A 34 4.06 -1.23 14.57
C GLU A 34 3.92 -2.68 14.08
N VAL A 35 3.70 -3.58 15.03
CA VAL A 35 3.24 -4.95 14.80
C VAL A 35 2.13 -5.23 15.81
N TYR A 36 0.90 -5.46 15.34
CA TYR A 36 -0.26 -5.70 16.21
C TYR A 36 -1.33 -6.53 15.50
N THR A 37 -2.31 -7.02 16.25
CA THR A 37 -3.47 -7.73 15.71
C THR A 37 -4.68 -6.81 15.62
N ALA A 38 -5.42 -6.91 14.52
CA ALA A 38 -6.65 -6.15 14.29
C ALA A 38 -7.64 -6.95 13.43
N VAL A 39 -8.81 -6.37 13.21
CA VAL A 39 -9.71 -6.78 12.12
C VAL A 39 -9.49 -5.82 10.96
N GLN A 40 -9.27 -6.33 9.76
CA GLN A 40 -9.15 -5.48 8.57
C GLN A 40 -10.44 -4.69 8.38
N SER A 41 -10.29 -3.37 8.18
CA SER A 41 -11.42 -2.45 8.03
C SER A 41 -11.77 -2.15 6.57
N GLU A 42 -10.89 -2.51 5.63
CA GLU A 42 -10.98 -2.09 4.24
C GLU A 42 -10.74 -3.25 3.28
N GLY A 43 -11.23 -3.06 2.05
CA GLY A 43 -10.92 -3.94 0.95
C GLY A 43 -11.65 -5.28 0.98
N SER A 44 -11.30 -6.15 0.07
CA SER A 44 -11.91 -7.49 -0.07
C SER A 44 -11.66 -8.40 1.13
N ARG A 45 -10.78 -8.00 2.05
CA ARG A 45 -10.47 -8.73 3.29
C ARG A 45 -11.03 -8.04 4.54
N ALA A 46 -11.94 -7.07 4.39
CA ALA A 46 -12.63 -6.46 5.51
C ALA A 46 -13.34 -7.53 6.36
N GLY A 47 -13.20 -7.44 7.69
CA GLY A 47 -13.78 -8.39 8.63
C GLY A 47 -12.86 -9.56 9.02
N TYR A 48 -11.71 -9.75 8.36
CA TYR A 48 -10.77 -10.82 8.72
C TYR A 48 -9.80 -10.39 9.83
N PRO A 49 -9.61 -11.22 10.89
CA PRO A 49 -8.53 -11.01 11.85
C PRO A 49 -7.18 -11.09 11.18
N THR A 50 -6.33 -10.11 11.40
CA THR A 50 -5.03 -9.99 10.73
C THR A 50 -3.92 -9.56 11.67
N VAL A 51 -2.69 -9.95 11.38
CA VAL A 51 -1.49 -9.30 11.92
C VAL A 51 -1.16 -8.12 11.02
N VAL A 52 -1.17 -6.92 11.58
CA VAL A 52 -0.81 -5.67 10.89
C VAL A 52 0.66 -5.38 11.13
N ILE A 53 1.39 -5.16 10.04
CA ILE A 53 2.80 -4.76 10.05
C ILE A 53 2.86 -3.39 9.38
N ARG A 54 3.19 -2.35 10.15
CA ARG A 54 3.26 -0.99 9.62
C ARG A 54 4.70 -0.55 9.43
N THR A 55 5.06 -0.29 8.18
CA THR A 55 6.40 0.19 7.83
C THR A 55 6.52 1.71 7.98
N THR A 56 7.75 2.18 8.20
CA THR A 56 8.12 3.60 8.15
C THR A 56 8.73 3.98 6.81
N GLY A 57 8.64 5.25 6.46
CA GLY A 57 9.11 5.79 5.17
C GLY A 57 8.04 5.75 4.09
N CYS A 58 7.93 6.84 3.36
CA CYS A 58 7.05 6.97 2.20
C CYS A 58 7.71 7.88 1.17
N THR A 59 7.40 7.65 -0.11
CA THR A 59 7.85 8.51 -1.20
C THR A 59 7.03 9.79 -1.30
N HIS A 60 5.80 9.76 -0.79
CA HIS A 60 4.84 10.86 -0.83
C HIS A 60 4.79 11.67 0.47
N ARG A 61 4.24 12.87 0.37
CA ARG A 61 3.95 13.80 1.47
C ARG A 61 2.55 14.33 1.26
N CYS A 62 1.55 13.45 1.47
CA CYS A 62 0.17 13.75 1.09
C CYS A 62 -0.46 14.79 2.00
N TYR A 63 -1.05 15.82 1.39
CA TYR A 63 -1.87 16.84 2.02
C TYR A 63 -3.14 17.05 1.24
N PHE A 64 -4.29 16.98 1.87
CA PHE A 64 -5.61 16.99 1.26
C PHE A 64 -6.41 18.27 1.55
N GLY A 65 -5.74 19.40 1.72
CA GLY A 65 -6.39 20.66 2.03
C GLY A 65 -7.10 20.62 3.37
N GLU A 66 -8.40 20.86 3.40
CA GLU A 66 -9.23 20.82 4.61
C GLU A 66 -9.27 19.42 5.25
N GLY A 67 -9.02 18.35 4.50
CA GLY A 67 -8.84 16.98 5.01
C GLY A 67 -7.54 16.75 5.78
N GLY A 68 -6.63 17.73 5.76
CA GLY A 68 -5.40 17.71 6.51
C GLY A 68 -4.28 16.85 5.86
N TRP A 69 -3.33 16.46 6.67
CA TRP A 69 -2.22 15.59 6.29
C TRP A 69 -2.65 14.11 6.26
N CYS A 70 -1.84 13.28 5.59
CA CYS A 70 -1.96 11.84 5.67
C CYS A 70 -2.14 11.38 7.12
N ASP A 71 -3.10 10.52 7.40
CA ASP A 71 -3.39 9.98 8.73
C ASP A 71 -2.19 9.20 9.32
N SER A 72 -1.41 8.57 8.44
CA SER A 72 -0.15 7.89 8.79
C SER A 72 1.06 8.82 8.64
N TRP A 73 0.94 10.10 8.98
CA TRP A 73 1.99 11.12 8.84
C TRP A 73 3.29 10.74 9.59
N TYR A 74 3.21 10.02 10.70
CA TYR A 74 4.34 9.52 11.47
C TYR A 74 5.14 8.41 10.76
N THR A 75 4.61 7.86 9.68
CA THR A 75 5.34 6.94 8.79
C THR A 75 5.79 7.60 7.50
N SER A 76 5.25 8.77 7.14
CA SER A 76 5.45 9.41 5.85
C SER A 76 6.07 10.81 5.94
N ILE A 77 5.41 11.75 6.63
CA ILE A 77 5.86 13.16 6.73
C ILE A 77 7.05 13.28 7.68
N HIS A 78 6.92 12.66 8.86
CA HIS A 78 7.93 12.60 9.91
C HIS A 78 8.18 11.14 10.29
N PRO A 79 8.88 10.37 9.42
CA PRO A 79 8.98 8.94 9.58
C PRO A 79 9.73 8.57 10.88
N GLU A 80 9.03 7.87 11.75
CA GLU A 80 9.59 7.31 12.97
C GLU A 80 10.63 6.23 12.65
N LYS A 81 11.57 6.05 13.56
CA LYS A 81 12.58 4.99 13.43
C LYS A 81 11.93 3.62 13.70
N GLY A 82 12.22 2.68 12.83
CA GLY A 82 11.79 1.29 13.03
C GLY A 82 12.39 0.70 14.31
N GLN A 83 11.55 -0.03 15.06
CA GLN A 83 11.88 -0.58 16.38
C GLN A 83 11.51 -2.06 16.51
N TYR A 84 10.91 -2.66 15.49
CA TYR A 84 10.57 -4.09 15.44
C TYR A 84 11.54 -4.84 14.53
N ASN A 85 11.76 -6.10 14.84
CA ASN A 85 12.57 -7.02 14.05
C ASN A 85 11.70 -8.15 13.48
N PHE A 86 12.27 -9.12 12.76
CA PHE A 86 11.49 -10.17 12.12
C PHE A 86 10.93 -11.19 13.14
N ASN A 87 11.65 -11.41 14.25
CA ASN A 87 11.19 -12.29 15.32
C ASN A 87 9.94 -11.76 16.01
N ASP A 88 9.73 -10.43 16.08
CA ASP A 88 8.49 -9.85 16.60
C ASP A 88 7.28 -10.24 15.75
N ILE A 89 7.46 -10.36 14.44
CA ILE A 89 6.40 -10.82 13.52
C ILE A 89 6.11 -12.29 13.73
N ILE A 90 7.16 -13.14 13.80
CA ILE A 90 7.02 -14.57 14.10
C ILE A 90 6.25 -14.75 15.40
N LYS A 91 6.66 -14.03 16.45
CA LYS A 91 6.02 -14.07 17.76
C LYS A 91 4.56 -13.66 17.71
N ALA A 92 4.18 -12.66 16.92
CA ALA A 92 2.79 -12.25 16.77
C ALA A 92 1.90 -13.38 16.25
N TYR A 93 2.41 -14.24 15.36
CA TYR A 93 1.70 -15.43 14.87
C TYR A 93 1.73 -16.59 15.85
N GLU A 94 2.83 -16.79 16.58
CA GLU A 94 2.92 -17.80 17.64
C GLU A 94 1.89 -17.52 18.76
N ASP A 95 1.75 -16.24 19.15
CA ASP A 95 0.80 -15.80 20.16
C ASP A 95 -0.67 -15.86 19.63
N ASN A 96 -0.87 -15.84 18.30
CA ASN A 96 -2.18 -15.83 17.65
C ASN A 96 -2.29 -16.85 16.51
N PRO A 97 -2.17 -18.16 16.77
CA PRO A 97 -2.04 -19.20 15.73
C PRO A 97 -3.28 -19.36 14.85
N HIS A 98 -4.42 -18.80 15.27
CA HIS A 98 -5.67 -18.80 14.52
C HIS A 98 -5.73 -17.71 13.45
N ILE A 99 -4.85 -16.70 13.49
CA ILE A 99 -4.80 -15.65 12.48
C ILE A 99 -4.02 -16.15 11.27
N LYS A 100 -4.66 -16.10 10.10
CA LYS A 100 -4.08 -16.52 8.81
C LYS A 100 -4.06 -15.38 7.78
N GLU A 101 -4.13 -14.15 8.25
CA GLU A 101 -4.05 -12.94 7.45
C GLU A 101 -2.86 -12.09 7.90
N MET A 102 -2.16 -11.52 6.94
CA MET A 102 -1.11 -10.52 7.12
C MET A 102 -1.49 -9.26 6.35
N MET A 103 -1.46 -8.11 6.98
CA MET A 103 -1.58 -6.82 6.30
C MET A 103 -0.29 -6.03 6.45
N LEU A 104 0.41 -5.82 5.36
CA LEU A 104 1.58 -4.96 5.31
C LEU A 104 1.17 -3.59 4.80
N THR A 105 1.29 -2.60 5.65
CA THR A 105 0.86 -1.22 5.42
C THR A 105 1.89 -0.21 5.93
N GLY A 106 1.51 1.03 6.09
CA GLY A 106 2.33 2.07 6.71
C GLY A 106 2.53 3.28 5.82
N GLY A 107 3.77 3.71 5.64
CA GLY A 107 4.11 4.73 4.66
C GLY A 107 4.04 4.18 3.24
N SER A 108 5.14 3.57 2.79
CA SER A 108 5.21 2.86 1.49
C SER A 108 5.98 1.55 1.67
N PRO A 109 5.29 0.44 1.99
CA PRO A 109 5.94 -0.85 2.22
C PRO A 109 6.81 -1.30 1.06
N THR A 110 6.40 -0.97 -0.17
CA THR A 110 7.10 -1.35 -1.40
C THR A 110 8.48 -0.71 -1.58
N MET A 111 8.86 0.26 -0.73
CA MET A 111 10.24 0.75 -0.64
C MET A 111 11.22 -0.28 -0.02
N HIS A 112 10.71 -1.27 0.70
CA HIS A 112 11.49 -2.20 1.52
C HIS A 112 11.53 -3.60 0.91
N GLY A 113 12.11 -3.73 -0.30
CA GLY A 113 12.06 -4.95 -1.12
C GLY A 113 12.50 -6.23 -0.41
N ALA A 114 13.57 -6.18 0.40
CA ALA A 114 14.04 -7.35 1.14
C ALA A 114 13.03 -7.79 2.20
N LEU A 115 12.39 -6.84 2.90
CA LEU A 115 11.35 -7.12 3.88
C LEU A 115 10.12 -7.75 3.22
N VAL A 116 9.63 -7.13 2.13
CA VAL A 116 8.45 -7.66 1.42
C VAL A 116 8.72 -9.07 0.89
N ASN A 117 9.90 -9.31 0.31
CA ASN A 117 10.24 -10.64 -0.18
C ASN A 117 10.32 -11.67 0.95
N GLU A 118 10.90 -11.32 2.10
CA GLU A 118 10.94 -12.19 3.28
C GLU A 118 9.55 -12.50 3.82
N LEU A 119 8.66 -11.49 3.87
CA LEU A 119 7.28 -11.68 4.32
C LEU A 119 6.48 -12.58 3.38
N THR A 120 6.71 -12.51 2.06
CA THR A 120 6.05 -13.43 1.12
C THR A 120 6.53 -14.87 1.28
N HIS A 121 7.82 -15.08 1.62
CA HIS A 121 8.32 -16.41 2.00
C HIS A 121 7.64 -16.92 3.26
N PHE A 122 7.67 -16.13 4.32
CA PHE A 122 7.06 -16.50 5.60
C PHE A 122 5.56 -16.79 5.45
N ALA A 123 4.84 -15.97 4.72
CA ALA A 123 3.41 -16.14 4.47
C ALA A 123 3.14 -17.44 3.70
N ASN A 124 3.92 -17.74 2.65
CA ASN A 124 3.75 -18.95 1.86
C ASN A 124 4.08 -20.22 2.66
N GLU A 125 5.11 -20.21 3.50
CA GLU A 125 5.52 -21.35 4.32
C GLU A 125 4.53 -21.65 5.45
N ASN A 126 3.76 -20.66 5.90
CA ASN A 126 2.82 -20.77 7.03
C ASN A 126 1.34 -20.72 6.61
N ASP A 127 1.06 -20.78 5.31
CA ASP A 127 -0.30 -20.69 4.76
C ASP A 127 -1.07 -19.44 5.22
N ILE A 128 -0.37 -18.30 5.14
CA ILE A 128 -0.88 -16.97 5.50
C ILE A 128 -1.23 -16.19 4.24
N PHE A 129 -2.40 -15.59 4.21
CA PHE A 129 -2.83 -14.69 3.15
C PHE A 129 -2.21 -13.30 3.35
N ILE A 130 -1.37 -12.85 2.42
CA ILE A 130 -0.68 -11.56 2.51
C ILE A 130 -1.36 -10.49 1.66
N THR A 131 -1.77 -9.41 2.33
CA THR A 131 -2.25 -8.17 1.72
C THR A 131 -1.16 -7.11 1.85
N ILE A 132 -0.86 -6.39 0.77
CA ILE A 132 0.03 -5.23 0.80
C ILE A 132 -0.74 -3.99 0.36
N GLU A 133 -0.74 -2.96 1.22
CA GLU A 133 -1.26 -1.64 0.90
C GLU A 133 -0.12 -0.73 0.46
N THR A 134 -0.26 -0.08 -0.68
CA THR A 134 0.77 0.78 -1.26
C THR A 134 0.17 1.92 -2.09
N GLU A 135 0.93 2.98 -2.28
CA GLU A 135 0.60 4.04 -3.24
C GLU A 135 0.94 3.67 -4.70
N GLY A 136 1.58 2.52 -4.92
CA GLY A 136 1.87 1.99 -6.25
C GLY A 136 3.09 2.61 -6.96
N SER A 137 3.93 3.41 -6.28
CA SER A 137 5.07 4.08 -6.92
C SER A 137 6.29 3.16 -7.13
N HIS A 138 6.31 1.99 -6.53
CA HIS A 138 7.41 1.04 -6.63
C HIS A 138 6.92 -0.34 -7.08
N PHE A 139 7.52 -0.85 -8.16
CA PHE A 139 7.35 -2.25 -8.53
C PHE A 139 8.22 -3.14 -7.64
N LEU A 140 7.64 -4.22 -7.15
CA LEU A 140 8.29 -5.15 -6.23
C LEU A 140 8.19 -6.58 -6.76
N PRO A 141 9.28 -7.12 -7.37
CA PRO A 141 9.37 -8.54 -7.61
C PRO A 141 9.50 -9.28 -6.26
N THR A 142 8.80 -10.39 -6.11
CA THR A 142 8.89 -11.30 -4.96
C THR A 142 9.03 -12.74 -5.45
N ASP A 143 9.68 -13.61 -4.65
CA ASP A 143 9.84 -15.01 -5.01
C ASP A 143 8.51 -15.76 -4.95
N TYR A 144 7.61 -15.36 -4.05
CA TYR A 144 6.26 -15.88 -3.91
C TYR A 144 5.22 -14.82 -4.27
N PRO A 145 4.04 -15.22 -4.74
CA PRO A 145 2.98 -14.27 -5.09
C PRO A 145 2.44 -13.55 -3.86
N ILE A 146 2.19 -12.25 -4.00
CA ILE A 146 1.37 -11.48 -3.08
C ILE A 146 -0.09 -11.84 -3.37
N ASN A 147 -0.86 -12.21 -2.34
CA ASN A 147 -2.24 -12.65 -2.52
C ASN A 147 -3.17 -11.49 -2.91
N LEU A 148 -2.97 -10.32 -2.29
CA LEU A 148 -3.73 -9.11 -2.57
C LEU A 148 -2.81 -7.89 -2.55
N LEU A 149 -2.82 -7.11 -3.61
CA LEU A 149 -2.17 -5.81 -3.68
C LEU A 149 -3.24 -4.73 -3.69
N SER A 150 -3.31 -3.97 -2.59
CA SER A 150 -4.24 -2.85 -2.43
C SER A 150 -3.51 -1.57 -2.81
N ILE A 151 -3.86 -0.97 -3.95
CA ILE A 151 -3.17 0.21 -4.47
C ILE A 151 -4.03 1.45 -4.27
N SER A 152 -3.44 2.49 -3.68
CA SER A 152 -4.03 3.81 -3.48
C SER A 152 -3.19 4.88 -4.20
N PRO A 153 -3.34 5.04 -5.50
CA PRO A 153 -2.57 6.01 -6.28
C PRO A 153 -2.77 7.44 -5.78
N LYS A 154 -1.71 8.26 -5.83
CA LYS A 154 -1.76 9.65 -5.38
C LYS A 154 -1.83 10.60 -6.55
N PHE A 155 -2.89 11.38 -6.59
CA PHE A 155 -3.20 12.37 -7.63
C PHE A 155 -2.87 13.80 -7.17
N SER A 156 -3.22 14.79 -8.01
CA SER A 156 -2.97 16.21 -7.76
C SER A 156 -3.65 16.75 -6.50
N ASN A 157 -4.75 16.14 -6.07
CA ASN A 157 -5.47 16.53 -4.85
C ASN A 157 -4.73 16.22 -3.55
N SER A 158 -3.64 15.47 -3.63
CA SER A 158 -2.80 15.09 -2.47
C SER A 158 -1.49 15.88 -2.38
N VAL A 159 -1.28 16.85 -3.27
CA VAL A 159 -0.03 17.62 -3.32
C VAL A 159 0.05 18.60 -2.15
N PRO A 160 1.14 18.58 -1.35
CA PRO A 160 1.31 19.55 -0.28
C PRO A 160 1.46 20.98 -0.81
N VAL A 161 1.04 21.95 -0.01
CA VAL A 161 1.11 23.37 -0.32
C VAL A 161 2.26 24.00 0.46
N VAL A 162 3.12 24.79 -0.22
CA VAL A 162 4.22 25.53 0.43
C VAL A 162 3.69 26.47 1.50
N GLY A 163 4.32 26.49 2.66
CA GLY A 163 3.95 27.35 3.78
C GLY A 163 2.93 26.75 4.74
N VAL A 164 2.41 25.56 4.47
CA VAL A 164 1.50 24.86 5.39
C VAL A 164 2.32 24.20 6.50
N GLU A 165 1.85 24.32 7.75
CA GLU A 165 2.46 23.68 8.90
C GLU A 165 2.26 22.15 8.84
N THR A 166 3.33 21.40 9.11
CA THR A 166 3.29 19.94 9.19
C THR A 166 2.84 19.48 10.58
N PRO A 167 2.37 18.24 10.75
CA PRO A 167 1.86 17.75 12.03
C PRO A 167 2.81 17.85 13.23
N GLN A 168 4.12 17.97 12.99
CA GLN A 168 5.14 18.12 14.04
C GLN A 168 5.75 19.53 14.10
N GLY A 169 5.11 20.53 13.52
CA GLY A 169 5.52 21.93 13.62
C GLY A 169 6.60 22.36 12.63
N GLY A 170 6.85 21.60 11.58
CA GLY A 170 7.67 22.05 10.42
C GLY A 170 6.80 22.82 9.42
N ILE A 171 7.45 23.49 8.47
CA ILE A 171 6.75 24.17 7.36
C ILE A 171 7.08 23.49 6.04
N THR A 172 6.04 23.25 5.25
CA THR A 172 6.18 22.69 3.90
C THR A 172 7.01 23.61 3.01
N ASP A 173 8.02 23.06 2.39
CA ASP A 173 8.89 23.75 1.44
C ASP A 173 8.71 23.23 0.00
N GLU A 174 9.31 23.95 -0.97
CA GLU A 174 9.26 23.57 -2.39
C GLU A 174 9.88 22.21 -2.68
N ARG A 175 10.85 21.73 -1.86
CA ARG A 175 11.47 20.41 -2.04
C ARG A 175 10.49 19.30 -1.74
N MET A 176 9.66 19.47 -0.71
CA MET A 176 8.61 18.52 -0.34
C MET A 176 7.56 18.42 -1.45
N VAL A 177 7.11 19.55 -1.97
CA VAL A 177 6.16 19.60 -3.11
C VAL A 177 6.77 18.95 -4.36
N LYS A 178 8.02 19.28 -4.69
CA LYS A 178 8.72 18.71 -5.84
C LYS A 178 8.90 17.19 -5.72
N GLN A 179 9.24 16.70 -4.54
CA GLN A 179 9.38 15.27 -4.28
C GLN A 179 8.04 14.55 -4.50
N HIS A 180 6.96 15.07 -3.94
CA HIS A 180 5.62 14.50 -4.09
C HIS A 180 5.20 14.45 -5.57
N ASN A 181 5.31 15.57 -6.27
CA ASN A 181 4.94 15.66 -7.68
C ASN A 181 5.75 14.74 -8.61
N LYS A 182 6.98 14.44 -8.26
CA LYS A 182 7.83 13.53 -9.05
C LYS A 182 7.31 12.10 -9.09
N LEU A 183 6.60 11.67 -8.06
CA LEU A 183 6.21 10.28 -7.83
C LEU A 183 4.70 10.05 -7.90
N ARG A 184 3.90 11.11 -7.94
CA ARG A 184 2.45 10.96 -8.11
C ARG A 184 2.12 10.33 -9.46
N LEU A 185 1.05 9.60 -9.50
CA LEU A 185 0.53 9.07 -10.74
C LEU A 185 0.08 10.23 -11.65
N ILE A 186 0.69 10.31 -12.84
CA ILE A 186 0.24 11.21 -13.90
C ILE A 186 -0.32 10.30 -14.98
N VAL A 187 -1.62 10.36 -15.17
CA VAL A 187 -2.30 9.67 -16.26
C VAL A 187 -2.77 10.69 -17.28
N THR A 188 -2.71 10.34 -18.54
CA THR A 188 -3.37 11.08 -19.62
C THR A 188 -4.88 10.90 -19.50
N LYS A 189 -5.64 11.75 -20.19
CA LYS A 189 -7.10 11.63 -20.28
C LYS A 189 -7.50 10.23 -20.76
N ASP A 190 -6.87 9.74 -21.82
CA ASP A 190 -7.20 8.45 -22.45
C ASP A 190 -6.89 7.28 -21.48
N GLU A 191 -5.72 7.29 -20.84
CA GLU A 191 -5.36 6.29 -19.82
C GLU A 191 -6.32 6.30 -18.63
N ALA A 192 -6.78 7.48 -18.20
CA ALA A 192 -7.74 7.59 -17.11
C ALA A 192 -9.11 6.98 -17.49
N LEU A 193 -9.54 7.19 -18.73
CA LEU A 193 -10.77 6.59 -19.26
C LEU A 193 -10.65 5.07 -19.37
N GLU A 194 -9.52 4.55 -19.91
CA GLU A 194 -9.24 3.11 -19.96
C GLU A 194 -9.27 2.44 -18.59
N ILE A 195 -8.66 3.07 -17.56
CA ILE A 195 -8.69 2.57 -16.19
C ILE A 195 -10.13 2.52 -15.64
N LEU A 196 -10.93 3.54 -15.91
CA LEU A 196 -12.32 3.58 -15.47
C LEU A 196 -13.18 2.51 -16.18
N ASP A 197 -12.92 2.24 -17.46
CA ASP A 197 -13.57 1.16 -18.21
C ASP A 197 -13.20 -0.20 -17.63
N GLU A 198 -11.91 -0.45 -17.35
CA GLU A 198 -11.45 -1.70 -16.73
C GLU A 198 -12.08 -1.92 -15.35
N ILE A 199 -12.22 -0.87 -14.54
CA ILE A 199 -12.91 -0.95 -13.25
C ILE A 199 -14.39 -1.31 -13.45
N ALA A 200 -15.07 -0.67 -14.41
CA ALA A 200 -16.47 -0.93 -14.69
C ALA A 200 -16.72 -2.39 -15.13
N GLU A 201 -15.85 -2.94 -15.99
CA GLU A 201 -15.93 -4.32 -16.45
C GLU A 201 -15.70 -5.33 -15.32
N ASN A 202 -14.93 -4.97 -14.30
CA ASN A 202 -14.52 -5.84 -13.19
C ASN A 202 -15.21 -5.48 -11.86
N VAL A 203 -16.24 -4.64 -11.87
CA VAL A 203 -16.88 -4.13 -10.64
C VAL A 203 -17.39 -5.24 -9.71
N ASN A 204 -17.87 -6.34 -10.25
CA ASN A 204 -18.35 -7.48 -9.47
C ASN A 204 -17.24 -8.34 -8.85
N THR A 205 -16.00 -8.16 -9.31
CA THR A 205 -14.80 -8.88 -8.81
C THR A 205 -13.89 -8.00 -8.00
N CYS A 206 -14.01 -6.68 -8.14
CA CYS A 206 -13.27 -5.67 -7.39
C CYS A 206 -14.00 -5.32 -6.09
N CYS A 207 -14.19 -6.31 -5.21
CA CYS A 207 -14.89 -6.11 -3.95
C CYS A 207 -14.00 -5.42 -2.92
N ALA A 208 -14.12 -4.11 -2.82
CA ALA A 208 -13.52 -3.41 -1.70
C ALA A 208 -14.18 -2.07 -1.39
N ILE A 209 -15.40 -1.87 -1.76
CA ILE A 209 -16.09 -0.63 -1.50
C ILE A 209 -17.35 -0.97 -0.71
N THR A 210 -17.63 -0.18 0.29
CA THR A 210 -18.91 -0.17 1.01
C THR A 210 -20.09 0.32 0.12
N MET A 211 -19.96 0.12 -1.19
CA MET A 211 -20.92 0.54 -2.21
C MET A 211 -21.37 -0.69 -3.00
N GLU A 212 -22.62 -0.73 -3.33
CA GLU A 212 -23.16 -1.75 -4.23
C GLU A 212 -22.57 -1.56 -5.66
N PRO A 213 -22.42 -2.65 -6.45
CA PRO A 213 -21.87 -2.55 -7.81
C PRO A 213 -22.53 -1.49 -8.69
N ASP A 214 -23.85 -1.34 -8.62
CA ASP A 214 -24.58 -0.35 -9.40
C ASP A 214 -24.23 1.11 -8.98
N GLU A 215 -23.96 1.36 -7.70
CA GLU A 215 -23.53 2.67 -7.21
C GLU A 215 -22.12 3.01 -7.70
N VAL A 216 -21.23 2.01 -7.78
CA VAL A 216 -19.88 2.16 -8.35
C VAL A 216 -19.96 2.53 -9.82
N LEU A 217 -20.81 1.87 -10.60
CA LEU A 217 -20.99 2.19 -12.03
C LEU A 217 -21.49 3.61 -12.25
N VAL A 218 -22.46 4.06 -11.45
CA VAL A 218 -22.95 5.46 -11.48
C VAL A 218 -21.83 6.45 -11.17
N LEU A 219 -20.96 6.14 -10.20
CA LEU A 219 -19.81 6.97 -9.86
C LEU A 219 -18.79 7.01 -11.01
N ILE A 220 -18.53 5.88 -11.64
CA ILE A 220 -17.61 5.79 -12.79
C ILE A 220 -18.13 6.66 -13.95
N ASP A 221 -19.40 6.55 -14.32
CA ASP A 221 -19.99 7.36 -15.38
C ASP A 221 -19.91 8.86 -15.07
N LYS A 222 -20.13 9.24 -13.80
CA LYS A 222 -19.96 10.62 -13.36
C LYS A 222 -18.51 11.07 -13.45
N LEU A 223 -17.53 10.24 -13.08
CA LEU A 223 -16.10 10.55 -13.20
C LEU A 223 -15.69 10.70 -14.66
N LYS A 224 -16.16 9.83 -15.56
CA LYS A 224 -15.92 9.96 -17.00
C LYS A 224 -16.41 11.29 -17.53
N SER A 225 -17.62 11.73 -17.15
CA SER A 225 -18.18 13.01 -17.59
C SER A 225 -17.38 14.23 -17.14
N TYR A 226 -16.53 14.14 -16.11
CA TYR A 226 -15.60 15.20 -15.71
C TYR A 226 -14.28 15.15 -16.48
N ILE A 227 -13.93 13.99 -17.05
CA ILE A 227 -12.69 13.79 -17.80
C ILE A 227 -12.91 14.20 -19.27
N GLU A 228 -14.07 13.93 -19.86
CA GLU A 228 -14.48 14.33 -21.20
C GLU A 228 -14.58 15.84 -21.37
#